data_f531742a722d70563f069d9529c107d3
#
_entry.id   f531742a722d70563f069d9529c107d3
#
_cell.length_a   1.000
_cell.length_b   1.000
_cell.length_c   1.000
_cell.angle_alpha   90.00
_cell.angle_beta   90.00
_cell.angle_gamma   90.00
#
_symmetry.space_group_name_H-M   'P 1'
#
loop_
_entity.id
_entity.type
_entity.pdbx_description
1 polymer ?
#
loop_
_entity_poly.entity_id
_entity_poly.type
_entity_poly.pdbx_seq_one_letter_code
_entity_poly.pdbx_strand_id
1 'polypeptide(L)'
;EAAFVNELAKTFEVIMPSPPGFGTSERPDWLSNPDDLSYIMLDVIDVLGLKDVTVLGFSLGGWIAAEMAVKNTNKISKLVLVDAYGVKIGGPLDRDILDIWTDHPSKVAAAKWANPENGKRDFSVMNDDQLTVVARNTESFARFCWSPYMHNPNLRQRLHRVNVPTLFIWGEKDGITAPAYGQAYSKLVPGAKFVTIANAGHYPHLEAKDAFLSALNGFIN
;
A
#
# COMPACT_ATOMS: atom_id res chain seq x y z
N GLU A 1 9.99 -3.59 -9.29
CA GLU A 1 10.16 -3.41 -7.83
C GLU A 1 11.63 -3.43 -7.40
N ALA A 2 12.45 -4.34 -7.91
CA ALA A 2 13.86 -4.47 -7.51
C ALA A 2 14.70 -3.18 -7.62
N ALA A 3 14.46 -2.36 -8.64
CA ALA A 3 15.30 -1.19 -8.90
C ALA A 3 15.20 -0.11 -7.81
N PHE A 4 14.00 0.18 -7.31
CA PHE A 4 13.81 1.17 -6.25
C PHE A 4 14.29 0.62 -4.90
N VAL A 5 14.07 -0.66 -4.64
CA VAL A 5 14.55 -1.34 -3.41
C VAL A 5 16.07 -1.34 -3.35
N ASN A 6 16.73 -1.64 -4.46
CA ASN A 6 18.19 -1.62 -4.54
C ASN A 6 18.78 -0.21 -4.28
N GLU A 7 18.07 0.85 -4.70
CA GLU A 7 18.48 2.23 -4.36
C GLU A 7 18.37 2.51 -2.86
N LEU A 8 17.26 2.12 -2.22
CA LEU A 8 17.10 2.26 -0.77
C LEU A 8 18.14 1.44 0.01
N ALA A 9 18.43 0.23 -0.45
CA ALA A 9 19.38 -0.68 0.20
C ALA A 9 20.85 -0.18 0.19
N LYS A 10 21.15 0.87 -0.58
CA LYS A 10 22.45 1.54 -0.50
C LYS A 10 22.65 2.33 0.79
N THR A 11 21.55 2.74 1.45
CA THR A 11 21.56 3.64 2.60
C THR A 11 20.88 3.05 3.82
N PHE A 12 19.89 2.16 3.62
CA PHE A 12 19.07 1.59 4.66
C PHE A 12 19.13 0.06 4.63
N GLU A 13 18.93 -0.55 5.79
CA GLU A 13 18.53 -1.95 5.86
C GLU A 13 17.05 -2.04 5.43
N VAL A 14 16.76 -2.75 4.34
CA VAL A 14 15.42 -2.88 3.77
C VAL A 14 14.87 -4.27 4.04
N ILE A 15 13.77 -4.33 4.77
CA ILE A 15 13.06 -5.59 5.09
C ILE A 15 11.73 -5.58 4.35
N MET A 16 11.51 -6.57 3.50
CA MET A 16 10.29 -6.72 2.68
C MET A 16 9.58 -8.04 3.02
N PRO A 17 8.78 -8.06 4.07
CA PRO A 17 8.04 -9.27 4.42
C PRO A 17 6.92 -9.51 3.39
N SER A 18 6.73 -10.77 2.99
CA SER A 18 5.51 -11.19 2.29
C SER A 18 4.41 -11.44 3.33
N PRO A 19 3.33 -10.66 3.36
CA PRO A 19 2.23 -10.91 4.27
C PRO A 19 1.64 -12.32 4.08
N PRO A 20 1.00 -12.90 5.11
CA PRO A 20 0.34 -14.20 4.99
C PRO A 20 -0.60 -14.26 3.77
N GLY A 21 -0.46 -15.34 2.99
CA GLY A 21 -1.22 -15.55 1.76
C GLY A 21 -0.61 -14.96 0.49
N PHE A 22 0.40 -14.08 0.60
CA PHE A 22 1.09 -13.51 -0.55
C PHE A 22 2.41 -14.23 -0.81
N GLY A 23 2.81 -14.24 -2.07
CA GLY A 23 4.01 -14.96 -2.49
C GLY A 23 3.91 -16.45 -2.16
N THR A 24 4.86 -16.95 -1.40
CA THR A 24 4.90 -18.33 -0.89
C THR A 24 4.50 -18.45 0.59
N SER A 25 4.15 -17.33 1.25
CA SER A 25 3.77 -17.32 2.67
C SER A 25 2.47 -18.09 2.90
N GLU A 26 2.42 -18.88 3.98
CA GLU A 26 1.20 -19.56 4.39
C GLU A 26 0.08 -18.55 4.70
N ARG A 27 -1.17 -18.98 4.54
CA ARG A 27 -2.35 -18.19 4.89
C ARG A 27 -3.20 -18.99 5.87
N PRO A 28 -3.06 -18.74 7.17
CA PRO A 28 -3.97 -19.29 8.17
C PRO A 28 -5.42 -18.90 7.91
N ASP A 29 -6.35 -19.83 8.11
CA ASP A 29 -7.78 -19.65 7.76
C ASP A 29 -8.47 -18.53 8.55
N TRP A 30 -7.98 -18.26 9.76
CA TRP A 30 -8.54 -17.21 10.61
C TRP A 30 -8.21 -15.78 10.14
N LEU A 31 -7.19 -15.59 9.28
CA LEU A 31 -6.87 -14.28 8.71
C LEU A 31 -7.90 -13.90 7.64
N SER A 32 -8.63 -12.83 7.85
CA SER A 32 -9.77 -12.46 7.02
C SER A 32 -9.72 -11.05 6.44
N ASN A 33 -8.90 -10.16 7.00
CA ASN A 33 -8.88 -8.76 6.64
C ASN A 33 -7.50 -8.10 6.92
N PRO A 34 -7.22 -6.89 6.43
CA PRO A 34 -5.95 -6.19 6.67
C PRO A 34 -5.70 -5.79 8.12
N ASP A 35 -6.74 -5.68 8.95
CA ASP A 35 -6.61 -5.46 10.39
C ASP A 35 -5.91 -6.64 11.06
N ASP A 36 -6.27 -7.88 10.70
CA ASP A 36 -5.59 -9.11 11.15
C ASP A 36 -4.13 -9.14 10.67
N LEU A 37 -3.88 -8.83 9.39
CA LEU A 37 -2.53 -8.80 8.81
C LEU A 37 -1.62 -7.80 9.52
N SER A 38 -2.16 -6.69 10.02
CA SER A 38 -1.37 -5.68 10.70
C SER A 38 -0.80 -6.16 12.04
N TYR A 39 -1.47 -7.07 12.76
CA TYR A 39 -0.90 -7.71 13.95
C TYR A 39 0.30 -8.58 13.59
N ILE A 40 0.19 -9.38 12.52
CA ILE A 40 1.31 -10.20 12.05
C ILE A 40 2.52 -9.33 11.67
N MET A 41 2.27 -8.18 11.03
CA MET A 41 3.37 -7.27 10.66
C MET A 41 3.99 -6.58 11.88
N LEU A 42 3.22 -6.30 12.93
CA LEU A 42 3.77 -5.84 14.22
C LEU A 42 4.61 -6.94 14.89
N ASP A 43 4.15 -8.20 14.86
CA ASP A 43 4.90 -9.35 15.37
C ASP A 43 6.22 -9.54 14.61
N VAL A 44 6.25 -9.30 13.29
CA VAL A 44 7.50 -9.32 12.50
C VAL A 44 8.51 -8.31 13.04
N ILE A 45 8.08 -7.08 13.33
CA ILE A 45 8.94 -6.05 13.95
C ILE A 45 9.47 -6.53 15.30
N ASP A 46 8.61 -7.18 16.10
CA ASP A 46 8.94 -7.66 17.42
C ASP A 46 9.93 -8.84 17.38
N VAL A 47 9.66 -9.85 16.57
CA VAL A 47 10.48 -11.06 16.42
C VAL A 47 11.86 -10.75 15.88
N LEU A 48 11.96 -9.80 14.92
CA LEU A 48 13.23 -9.35 14.37
C LEU A 48 13.97 -8.37 15.33
N GLY A 49 13.37 -7.98 16.44
CA GLY A 49 13.98 -7.06 17.40
C GLY A 49 14.21 -5.66 16.87
N LEU A 50 13.45 -5.24 15.84
CA LEU A 50 13.64 -3.96 15.18
C LEU A 50 13.23 -2.79 16.06
N LYS A 51 13.87 -1.64 15.85
CA LYS A 51 13.59 -0.38 16.55
C LYS A 51 13.68 0.76 15.56
N ASP A 52 12.98 1.85 15.84
CA ASP A 52 13.00 3.08 15.04
C ASP A 52 12.69 2.84 13.54
N VAL A 53 11.75 1.92 13.27
CA VAL A 53 11.42 1.47 11.92
C VAL A 53 10.69 2.57 11.15
N THR A 54 11.13 2.86 9.94
CA THR A 54 10.30 3.55 8.95
C THR A 54 9.43 2.52 8.25
N VAL A 55 8.12 2.58 8.45
CA VAL A 55 7.16 1.71 7.76
C VAL A 55 6.72 2.37 6.47
N LEU A 56 6.97 1.70 5.34
CA LEU A 56 6.58 2.13 4.00
C LEU A 56 5.57 1.14 3.43
N GLY A 57 4.36 1.59 3.16
CA GLY A 57 3.30 0.73 2.63
C GLY A 57 2.69 1.27 1.34
N PHE A 58 2.55 0.41 0.33
CA PHE A 58 1.93 0.70 -0.96
C PHE A 58 0.54 0.06 -1.02
N SER A 59 -0.46 0.79 -1.52
CA SER A 59 -1.76 0.21 -1.84
C SER A 59 -2.36 -0.54 -0.62
N LEU A 60 -2.55 -1.86 -0.70
CA LEU A 60 -2.93 -2.72 0.44
C LEU A 60 -1.89 -2.66 1.58
N GLY A 61 -0.60 -2.64 1.24
CA GLY A 61 0.46 -2.49 2.24
C GLY A 61 0.37 -1.17 2.99
N GLY A 62 -0.10 -0.10 2.33
CA GLY A 62 -0.41 1.18 2.96
C GLY A 62 -1.57 1.09 3.95
N TRP A 63 -2.62 0.33 3.61
CA TRP A 63 -3.70 0.06 4.55
C TRP A 63 -3.20 -0.73 5.77
N ILE A 64 -2.44 -1.82 5.55
CA ILE A 64 -1.86 -2.60 6.65
C ILE A 64 -0.97 -1.71 7.53
N ALA A 65 -0.13 -0.86 6.94
CA ALA A 65 0.74 0.06 7.67
C ALA A 65 -0.05 1.09 8.51
N ALA A 66 -1.16 1.60 8.00
CA ALA A 66 -2.06 2.48 8.75
C ALA A 66 -2.72 1.75 9.94
N GLU A 67 -3.16 0.48 9.73
CA GLU A 67 -3.69 -0.37 10.81
C GLU A 67 -2.64 -0.66 11.90
N MET A 68 -1.38 -0.90 11.51
CA MET A 68 -0.27 -1.04 12.47
C MET A 68 -0.10 0.24 13.29
N ALA A 69 -0.06 1.39 12.63
CA ALA A 69 0.22 2.67 13.28
C ALA A 69 -0.88 3.13 14.25
N VAL A 70 -2.16 2.82 14.00
CA VAL A 70 -3.24 3.12 14.96
C VAL A 70 -3.22 2.19 16.18
N LYS A 71 -2.56 1.02 16.09
CA LYS A 71 -2.42 0.06 17.19
C LYS A 71 -1.22 0.37 18.06
N ASN A 72 -0.03 0.43 17.45
CA ASN A 72 1.22 0.58 18.20
C ASN A 72 2.31 1.22 17.34
N THR A 73 2.86 2.34 17.81
CA THR A 73 3.96 3.05 17.17
C THR A 73 5.27 3.00 17.97
N ASN A 74 5.37 2.22 19.04
CA ASN A 74 6.52 2.22 19.93
C ASN A 74 7.86 1.89 19.24
N LYS A 75 7.81 1.14 18.13
CA LYS A 75 8.98 0.76 17.34
C LYS A 75 8.97 1.40 15.94
N ILE A 76 7.95 2.19 15.64
CA ILE A 76 7.78 2.89 14.36
C ILE A 76 8.20 4.35 14.57
N SER A 77 9.19 4.79 13.83
CA SER A 77 9.68 6.18 13.90
C SER A 77 9.04 7.08 12.84
N LYS A 78 8.71 6.53 11.69
CA LYS A 78 8.07 7.25 10.57
C LYS A 78 7.12 6.32 9.82
N LEU A 79 6.07 6.90 9.25
CA LEU A 79 5.08 6.20 8.43
C LEU A 79 5.01 6.83 7.04
N VAL A 80 5.09 6.02 5.99
CA VAL A 80 4.92 6.46 4.60
C VAL A 80 3.84 5.62 3.93
N LEU A 81 2.80 6.27 3.44
CA LEU A 81 1.65 5.65 2.78
C LEU A 81 1.62 6.07 1.32
N VAL A 82 1.71 5.10 0.42
CA VAL A 82 1.81 5.33 -1.02
C VAL A 82 0.57 4.77 -1.71
N ASP A 83 -0.23 5.62 -2.33
CA ASP A 83 -1.46 5.25 -3.05
C ASP A 83 -2.33 4.26 -2.24
N ALA A 84 -2.45 4.51 -0.94
CA ALA A 84 -2.94 3.56 0.05
C ALA A 84 -4.46 3.41 0.02
N TYR A 85 -4.94 2.18 0.24
CA TYR A 85 -6.34 1.89 0.53
C TYR A 85 -6.63 2.10 2.04
N GLY A 86 -7.82 1.75 2.47
CA GLY A 86 -8.13 1.47 3.88
C GLY A 86 -9.19 2.33 4.51
N VAL A 87 -9.57 3.48 3.97
CA VAL A 87 -10.58 4.36 4.55
C VAL A 87 -11.75 4.62 3.62
N LYS A 88 -12.92 4.83 4.21
CA LYS A 88 -14.10 5.36 3.52
C LYS A 88 -14.16 6.87 3.74
N ILE A 89 -14.03 7.65 2.67
CA ILE A 89 -14.05 9.12 2.71
C ILE A 89 -15.45 9.66 2.41
N GLY A 90 -16.03 9.21 1.31
CA GLY A 90 -17.37 9.63 0.87
C GLY A 90 -18.52 9.00 1.67
N GLY A 91 -19.74 9.27 1.26
CA GLY A 91 -20.95 8.65 1.79
C GLY A 91 -21.06 7.15 1.50
N PRO A 92 -22.05 6.47 2.06
CA PRO A 92 -22.18 5.00 1.92
C PRO A 92 -22.26 4.50 0.48
N LEU A 93 -22.78 5.31 -0.43
CA LEU A 93 -22.99 4.96 -1.85
C LEU A 93 -21.88 5.52 -2.77
N ASP A 94 -20.98 6.37 -2.25
CA ASP A 94 -19.91 6.93 -3.05
C ASP A 94 -18.85 5.88 -3.32
N ARG A 95 -18.27 5.90 -4.52
CA ARG A 95 -17.14 5.05 -4.89
C ARG A 95 -15.84 5.84 -4.72
N ASP A 96 -15.20 5.71 -3.56
CA ASP A 96 -13.91 6.35 -3.28
C ASP A 96 -12.76 5.69 -4.04
N ILE A 97 -12.89 4.40 -4.31
CA ILE A 97 -11.88 3.55 -4.95
C ILE A 97 -12.54 2.86 -6.14
N LEU A 98 -11.85 2.83 -7.29
CA LEU A 98 -12.33 2.15 -8.49
C LEU A 98 -12.59 0.67 -8.19
N ASP A 99 -13.72 0.15 -8.67
CA ASP A 99 -14.05 -1.26 -8.50
C ASP A 99 -13.26 -2.13 -9.48
N ILE A 100 -12.16 -2.70 -8.99
CA ILE A 100 -11.23 -3.48 -9.81
C ILE A 100 -11.73 -4.89 -10.14
N TRP A 101 -12.82 -5.34 -9.53
CA TRP A 101 -13.38 -6.67 -9.80
C TRP A 101 -14.59 -6.62 -10.73
N THR A 102 -15.34 -5.51 -10.74
CA THR A 102 -16.51 -5.36 -11.60
C THR A 102 -16.22 -4.58 -12.88
N ASP A 103 -15.22 -3.71 -12.86
CA ASP A 103 -14.82 -2.96 -14.06
C ASP A 103 -14.03 -3.84 -15.04
N HIS A 104 -14.11 -3.52 -16.33
CA HIS A 104 -13.39 -4.25 -17.37
C HIS A 104 -11.86 -4.17 -17.15
N PRO A 105 -11.09 -5.26 -17.32
CA PRO A 105 -9.65 -5.28 -17.08
C PRO A 105 -8.85 -4.17 -17.76
N SER A 106 -9.22 -3.79 -18.97
CA SER A 106 -8.56 -2.67 -19.69
C SER A 106 -8.80 -1.32 -19.02
N LYS A 107 -9.99 -1.09 -18.45
CA LYS A 107 -10.29 0.13 -17.67
C LYS A 107 -9.48 0.15 -16.38
N VAL A 108 -9.40 -0.98 -15.69
CA VAL A 108 -8.58 -1.10 -14.46
C VAL A 108 -7.10 -0.88 -14.77
N ALA A 109 -6.58 -1.45 -15.88
CA ALA A 109 -5.20 -1.24 -16.31
C ALA A 109 -4.93 0.23 -16.64
N ALA A 110 -5.83 0.88 -17.38
CA ALA A 110 -5.72 2.31 -17.70
C ALA A 110 -5.78 3.21 -16.46
N ALA A 111 -6.52 2.81 -15.42
CA ALA A 111 -6.59 3.55 -14.17
C ALA A 111 -5.35 3.35 -13.29
N LYS A 112 -4.68 2.19 -13.36
CA LYS A 112 -3.49 1.88 -12.56
C LYS A 112 -2.23 2.61 -13.00
N TRP A 113 -2.09 2.88 -14.29
CA TRP A 113 -0.84 3.34 -14.89
C TRP A 113 -1.02 4.67 -15.60
N ALA A 114 -0.10 5.59 -15.40
CA ALA A 114 -0.05 6.82 -16.20
C ALA A 114 0.21 6.51 -17.69
N ASN A 115 1.02 5.47 -17.93
CA ASN A 115 1.15 4.82 -19.24
C ASN A 115 0.69 3.36 -19.10
N PRO A 116 -0.48 2.97 -19.65
CA PRO A 116 -1.03 1.61 -19.55
C PRO A 116 -0.11 0.51 -20.09
N GLU A 117 0.81 0.83 -21.00
CA GLU A 117 1.80 -0.13 -21.51
C GLU A 117 2.71 -0.68 -20.43
N ASN A 118 3.00 0.11 -19.39
CA ASN A 118 3.82 -0.31 -18.26
C ASN A 118 3.18 -1.45 -17.44
N GLY A 119 1.86 -1.61 -17.54
CA GLY A 119 1.10 -2.64 -16.83
C GLY A 119 0.92 -3.94 -17.61
N LYS A 120 1.34 -3.99 -18.85
CA LYS A 120 1.20 -5.20 -19.68
C LYS A 120 2.08 -6.33 -19.11
N ARG A 121 1.45 -7.47 -18.88
CA ARG A 121 2.13 -8.70 -18.47
C ARG A 121 1.89 -9.77 -19.51
N ASP A 122 2.97 -10.38 -19.97
CA ASP A 122 2.89 -11.58 -20.79
C ASP A 122 2.95 -12.82 -19.89
N PHE A 123 1.80 -13.42 -19.67
CA PHE A 123 1.69 -14.63 -18.86
C PHE A 123 2.24 -15.88 -19.59
N SER A 124 2.39 -15.84 -20.92
CA SER A 124 2.84 -16.98 -21.71
C SER A 124 4.32 -17.32 -21.49
N VAL A 125 5.10 -16.35 -21.00
CA VAL A 125 6.53 -16.54 -20.70
C VAL A 125 6.81 -16.92 -19.24
N MET A 126 5.75 -17.00 -18.41
CA MET A 126 5.87 -17.35 -16.99
C MET A 126 5.86 -18.87 -16.81
N ASN A 127 6.68 -19.36 -15.89
CA ASN A 127 6.61 -20.76 -15.46
C ASN A 127 5.47 -20.98 -14.44
N ASP A 128 5.18 -22.24 -14.12
CA ASP A 128 4.06 -22.63 -13.25
C ASP A 128 4.17 -22.02 -11.83
N ASP A 129 5.38 -21.91 -11.27
CA ASP A 129 5.60 -21.31 -9.96
C ASP A 129 5.25 -19.81 -9.98
N GLN A 130 5.67 -19.10 -11.01
CA GLN A 130 5.35 -17.67 -11.18
C GLN A 130 3.85 -17.46 -11.38
N LEU A 131 3.20 -18.29 -12.19
CA LEU A 131 1.73 -18.25 -12.39
C LEU A 131 1.00 -18.55 -11.08
N THR A 132 1.46 -19.55 -10.32
CA THR A 132 0.92 -19.89 -9.00
C THR A 132 1.00 -18.72 -8.05
N VAL A 133 2.14 -18.03 -7.97
CA VAL A 133 2.30 -16.82 -7.14
C VAL A 133 1.33 -15.72 -7.57
N VAL A 134 1.16 -15.48 -8.87
CA VAL A 134 0.21 -14.48 -9.39
C VAL A 134 -1.23 -14.84 -8.97
N ALA A 135 -1.62 -16.10 -9.13
CA ALA A 135 -2.96 -16.56 -8.76
C ALA A 135 -3.20 -16.44 -7.25
N ARG A 136 -2.26 -16.87 -6.43
CA ARG A 136 -2.32 -16.76 -4.96
C ARG A 136 -2.43 -15.31 -4.50
N ASN A 137 -1.61 -14.41 -5.06
CA ASN A 137 -1.65 -13.01 -4.72
C ASN A 137 -3.02 -12.38 -5.07
N THR A 138 -3.57 -12.75 -6.22
CA THR A 138 -4.89 -12.27 -6.67
C THR A 138 -6.00 -12.76 -5.74
N GLU A 139 -6.00 -14.05 -5.39
CA GLU A 139 -6.95 -14.65 -4.46
C GLU A 139 -6.87 -14.02 -3.07
N SER A 140 -5.66 -13.87 -2.52
CA SER A 140 -5.45 -13.28 -1.20
C SER A 140 -5.87 -11.81 -1.17
N PHE A 141 -5.56 -11.06 -2.22
CA PHE A 141 -6.01 -9.68 -2.35
C PHE A 141 -7.53 -9.57 -2.36
N ALA A 142 -8.20 -10.42 -3.14
CA ALA A 142 -9.67 -10.48 -3.14
C ALA A 142 -10.21 -10.84 -1.75
N ARG A 143 -9.69 -11.90 -1.13
CA ARG A 143 -10.12 -12.35 0.19
C ARG A 143 -10.04 -11.26 1.26
N PHE A 144 -8.93 -10.51 1.31
CA PHE A 144 -8.72 -9.49 2.33
C PHE A 144 -9.42 -8.15 2.05
N CYS A 145 -9.71 -7.85 0.77
CA CYS A 145 -10.17 -6.52 0.37
C CYS A 145 -11.58 -6.48 -0.21
N TRP A 146 -12.26 -7.61 -0.32
CA TRP A 146 -13.58 -7.69 -0.95
C TRP A 146 -14.68 -7.07 -0.09
N SER A 147 -14.73 -7.37 1.21
CA SER A 147 -15.85 -6.96 2.05
C SER A 147 -15.41 -6.59 3.47
N PRO A 148 -15.54 -5.35 3.87
CA PRO A 148 -15.94 -4.16 3.08
C PRO A 148 -14.93 -3.83 1.98
N TYR A 149 -15.43 -3.35 0.83
CA TYR A 149 -14.60 -3.10 -0.34
C TYR A 149 -13.50 -2.07 -0.05
N MET A 150 -12.24 -2.54 -0.05
CA MET A 150 -11.01 -1.74 0.04
C MET A 150 -10.93 -0.81 1.27
N HIS A 151 -11.71 -1.03 2.32
CA HIS A 151 -11.61 -0.21 3.53
C HIS A 151 -12.00 -0.94 4.82
N ASN A 152 -11.48 -0.46 5.95
CA ASN A 152 -12.00 -0.78 7.27
C ASN A 152 -12.94 0.36 7.73
N PRO A 153 -14.22 0.07 8.01
CA PRO A 153 -15.19 1.07 8.46
C PRO A 153 -14.75 1.85 9.71
N ASN A 154 -13.90 1.25 10.53
CA ASN A 154 -13.45 1.83 11.79
C ASN A 154 -12.11 2.56 11.70
N LEU A 155 -11.30 2.35 10.65
CA LEU A 155 -9.96 2.93 10.55
C LEU A 155 -10.00 4.46 10.56
N ARG A 156 -10.95 5.05 9.82
CA ARG A 156 -11.11 6.51 9.76
C ARG A 156 -11.16 7.16 11.14
N GLN A 157 -11.90 6.56 12.08
CA GLN A 157 -12.07 7.07 13.44
C GLN A 157 -10.85 6.84 14.33
N ARG A 158 -9.92 5.97 13.92
CA ARG A 158 -8.72 5.60 14.68
C ARG A 158 -7.47 6.35 14.27
N LEU A 159 -7.46 6.97 13.08
CA LEU A 159 -6.27 7.62 12.48
C LEU A 159 -5.70 8.77 13.31
N HIS A 160 -6.52 9.41 14.16
CA HIS A 160 -6.05 10.42 15.11
C HIS A 160 -5.04 9.88 16.13
N ARG A 161 -4.92 8.55 16.27
CA ARG A 161 -3.96 7.88 17.17
C ARG A 161 -2.55 7.78 16.57
N VAL A 162 -2.40 7.98 15.27
CA VAL A 162 -1.08 7.98 14.62
C VAL A 162 -0.31 9.20 15.12
N ASN A 163 0.75 8.95 15.88
CA ASN A 163 1.53 9.95 16.61
C ASN A 163 2.99 10.03 16.14
N VAL A 164 3.28 9.47 14.98
CA VAL A 164 4.61 9.54 14.34
C VAL A 164 4.55 10.40 13.08
N PRO A 165 5.66 11.02 12.68
CA PRO A 165 5.73 11.74 11.41
C PRO A 165 5.22 10.86 10.27
N THR A 166 4.27 11.39 9.49
CA THR A 166 3.61 10.62 8.43
C THR A 166 3.66 11.38 7.11
N LEU A 167 4.02 10.67 6.04
CA LEU A 167 4.02 11.16 4.67
C LEU A 167 3.06 10.32 3.81
N PHE A 168 2.20 10.99 3.08
CA PHE A 168 1.42 10.41 1.99
C PHE A 168 2.08 10.77 0.66
N ILE A 169 2.39 9.78 -0.16
CA ILE A 169 2.89 9.96 -1.53
C ILE A 169 1.83 9.41 -2.48
N TRP A 170 1.51 10.19 -3.51
CA TRP A 170 0.42 9.83 -4.42
C TRP A 170 0.79 10.08 -5.87
N GLY A 171 0.45 9.14 -6.76
CA GLY A 171 0.57 9.38 -8.19
C GLY A 171 -0.47 10.39 -8.67
N GLU A 172 -0.04 11.40 -9.42
CA GLU A 172 -0.92 12.45 -9.96
C GLU A 172 -2.06 11.88 -10.84
N LYS A 173 -1.77 10.78 -11.53
CA LYS A 173 -2.68 10.11 -12.46
C LYS A 173 -3.25 8.81 -11.91
N ASP A 174 -3.19 8.60 -10.59
CA ASP A 174 -3.81 7.42 -9.97
C ASP A 174 -5.33 7.48 -10.16
N GLY A 175 -5.84 6.57 -10.99
CA GLY A 175 -7.27 6.41 -11.25
C GLY A 175 -7.91 5.29 -10.42
N ILE A 176 -7.13 4.56 -9.62
CA ILE A 176 -7.66 3.57 -8.66
C ILE A 176 -8.09 4.28 -7.39
N THR A 177 -7.16 5.03 -6.78
CA THR A 177 -7.40 5.93 -5.66
C THR A 177 -7.02 7.35 -6.08
N ALA A 178 -7.99 8.13 -6.53
CA ALA A 178 -7.71 9.46 -7.04
C ALA A 178 -6.93 10.32 -6.01
N PRO A 179 -6.03 11.23 -6.42
CA PRO A 179 -5.26 12.08 -5.50
C PRO A 179 -6.13 12.85 -4.49
N ALA A 180 -7.36 13.20 -4.86
CA ALA A 180 -8.33 13.83 -3.95
C ALA A 180 -8.70 12.91 -2.77
N TYR A 181 -8.79 11.60 -2.99
CA TYR A 181 -8.98 10.60 -1.93
C TYR A 181 -7.77 10.59 -1.00
N GLY A 182 -6.54 10.48 -1.54
CA GLY A 182 -5.31 10.50 -0.74
C GLY A 182 -5.16 11.77 0.08
N GLN A 183 -5.50 12.93 -0.52
CA GLN A 183 -5.48 14.21 0.19
C GLN A 183 -6.52 14.28 1.32
N ALA A 184 -7.72 13.72 1.12
CA ALA A 184 -8.71 13.61 2.17
C ALA A 184 -8.28 12.63 3.27
N TYR A 185 -7.65 11.50 2.89
CA TYR A 185 -7.09 10.54 3.82
C TYR A 185 -6.01 11.17 4.70
N SER A 186 -5.05 11.89 4.11
CA SER A 186 -3.95 12.53 4.84
C SER A 186 -4.43 13.51 5.93
N LYS A 187 -5.55 14.18 5.70
CA LYS A 187 -6.15 15.11 6.69
C LYS A 187 -6.70 14.40 7.94
N LEU A 188 -6.87 13.09 7.91
CA LEU A 188 -7.32 12.31 9.06
C LEU A 188 -6.17 11.94 10.01
N VAL A 189 -4.91 12.09 9.56
CA VAL A 189 -3.71 11.80 10.34
C VAL A 189 -3.09 13.12 10.82
N PRO A 190 -2.93 13.34 12.13
CA PRO A 190 -2.41 14.59 12.65
C PRO A 190 -1.01 14.92 12.13
N GLY A 191 -0.82 16.11 11.58
CA GLY A 191 0.50 16.59 11.10
C GLY A 191 1.04 15.86 9.85
N ALA A 192 0.25 15.01 9.20
CA ALA A 192 0.69 14.32 8.00
C ALA A 192 0.99 15.28 6.85
N LYS A 193 2.04 14.95 6.09
CA LYS A 193 2.39 15.63 4.84
C LYS A 193 1.79 14.86 3.66
N PHE A 194 1.49 15.57 2.57
CA PHE A 194 1.00 14.98 1.33
C PHE A 194 1.80 15.49 0.14
N VAL A 195 2.29 14.59 -0.70
CA VAL A 195 3.08 14.90 -1.90
C VAL A 195 2.49 14.15 -3.09
N THR A 196 2.34 14.83 -4.22
CA THR A 196 1.92 14.24 -5.48
C THR A 196 3.12 14.05 -6.40
N ILE A 197 3.24 12.88 -7.02
CA ILE A 197 4.29 12.57 -7.99
C ILE A 197 3.72 12.76 -9.40
N ALA A 198 4.26 13.71 -10.12
CA ALA A 198 3.83 14.04 -11.47
C ALA A 198 4.06 12.87 -12.44
N ASN A 199 3.17 12.72 -13.42
CA ASN A 199 3.24 11.70 -14.47
C ASN A 199 3.28 10.25 -13.98
N ALA A 200 2.79 9.97 -12.79
CA ALA A 200 2.69 8.64 -12.22
C ALA A 200 1.24 8.27 -11.90
N GLY A 201 0.87 7.02 -12.14
CA GLY A 201 -0.37 6.41 -11.70
C GLY A 201 -0.23 5.78 -10.32
N HIS A 202 -0.91 4.64 -10.09
CA HIS A 202 -0.94 3.90 -8.82
C HIS A 202 0.41 3.29 -8.38
N TYR A 203 1.43 3.41 -9.23
CA TYR A 203 2.77 2.86 -8.95
C TYR A 203 3.86 3.93 -9.16
N PRO A 204 3.86 5.04 -8.40
CA PRO A 204 4.81 6.15 -8.61
C PRO A 204 6.27 5.72 -8.45
N HIS A 205 6.56 4.73 -7.62
CA HIS A 205 7.89 4.14 -7.44
C HIS A 205 8.41 3.38 -8.68
N LEU A 206 7.52 3.00 -9.61
CA LEU A 206 7.87 2.35 -10.87
C LEU A 206 7.88 3.35 -12.02
N GLU A 207 6.89 4.25 -12.11
CA GLU A 207 6.70 5.14 -13.25
C GLU A 207 7.55 6.43 -13.16
N ALA A 208 7.81 6.91 -11.94
CA ALA A 208 8.58 8.12 -11.69
C ALA A 208 9.57 7.93 -10.51
N LYS A 209 10.39 6.87 -10.61
CA LYS A 209 11.28 6.38 -9.55
C LYS A 209 12.10 7.50 -8.90
N ASP A 210 12.74 8.36 -9.68
CA ASP A 210 13.65 9.37 -9.15
C ASP A 210 12.89 10.45 -8.36
N ALA A 211 11.73 10.89 -8.85
CA ALA A 211 10.86 11.82 -8.13
C ALA A 211 10.30 11.20 -6.85
N PHE A 212 9.89 9.93 -6.92
CA PHE A 212 9.45 9.16 -5.76
C PHE A 212 10.55 9.06 -4.70
N LEU A 213 11.77 8.65 -5.08
CA LEU A 213 12.90 8.54 -4.16
C LEU A 213 13.30 9.90 -3.58
N SER A 214 13.25 10.97 -4.36
CA SER A 214 13.51 12.33 -3.86
C SER A 214 12.52 12.74 -2.76
N ALA A 215 11.21 12.49 -2.98
CA ALA A 215 10.17 12.78 -1.99
C ALA A 215 10.34 11.92 -0.73
N LEU A 216 10.61 10.62 -0.90
CA LEU A 216 10.83 9.68 0.18
C LEU A 216 12.07 10.05 1.00
N ASN A 217 13.23 10.23 0.37
CA ASN A 217 14.49 10.54 1.04
C ASN A 217 14.44 11.89 1.76
N GLY A 218 13.76 12.89 1.19
CA GLY A 218 13.53 14.18 1.84
C GLY A 218 12.67 14.11 3.11
N PHE A 219 12.02 12.98 3.35
CA PHE A 219 11.23 12.75 4.55
C PHE A 219 11.91 11.79 5.54
N ILE A 220 12.58 10.75 5.07
CA ILE A 220 13.14 9.72 5.95
C ILE A 220 14.53 10.08 6.50
N ASN A 221 15.28 10.95 5.84
CA ASN A 221 16.56 11.52 6.32
C ASN A 221 16.30 12.79 7.23
#